data_279361d80e5ccdbae821225af74dea53
#
_entry.id   279361d80e5ccdbae821225af74dea53
#
_cell.length_a   1.000
_cell.length_b   1.000
_cell.length_c   1.000
_cell.angle_alpha   90.00
_cell.angle_beta   90.00
_cell.angle_gamma   90.00
#
_symmetry.space_group_name_H-M   'P 1'
#
loop_
_entity.id
_entity.type
_entity.pdbx_description
1 polymer ?
#
loop_
_entity_poly.entity_id
_entity_poly.type
_entity_poly.pdbx_seq_one_letter_code
_entity_poly.pdbx_strand_id
1 'polypeptide(L)'
;MSLLLKIISGIIGGILSPLYAYKILLLYQLSGYRIKELATAIKRKSIAYFCLSPSAAIVAFVACAAIYPFCRGDAFVSAVALPLAAGIAVAVNAHLSAKVKLAFTARVKRLIVVFALISTLLTVPLAAVYPPLFALAAIFPGAIAFLIAAAITSPIENRRNKRFVEWSKAVLAERSGLIKIGITGSYGKTTAKNLLTAFLSKEYSTCATPENYNTPMGIALTVRDELLPDDDVFVAEMGARYPGDIRELCEIVMPSIAVVTAIGTQHLETFGSEENLMNTKKELVDALPDDGAAIFNGDNDGCKKLY
;
A
#
# COMPACT_ATOMS: atom_id res chain seq x y z
N MET A 1 9.08 -32.79 -27.67
CA MET A 1 8.65 -31.36 -27.63
C MET A 1 9.78 -30.50 -28.12
N SER A 2 9.53 -29.63 -29.09
CA SER A 2 10.57 -28.76 -29.66
C SER A 2 11.08 -27.77 -28.60
N LEU A 3 12.33 -27.31 -28.75
CA LEU A 3 12.93 -26.30 -27.88
C LEU A 3 12.06 -25.03 -27.82
N LEU A 4 11.43 -24.67 -28.93
CA LEU A 4 10.53 -23.54 -29.01
C LEU A 4 9.34 -23.66 -28.05
N LEU A 5 8.68 -24.81 -27.98
CA LEU A 5 7.56 -25.04 -27.05
C LEU A 5 8.00 -25.01 -25.58
N LYS A 6 9.21 -25.49 -25.27
CA LYS A 6 9.77 -25.40 -23.92
C LYS A 6 10.00 -23.94 -23.50
N ILE A 7 10.55 -23.11 -24.40
CA ILE A 7 10.77 -21.69 -24.17
C ILE A 7 9.42 -20.97 -23.97
N ILE A 8 8.43 -21.24 -24.81
CA ILE A 8 7.08 -20.65 -24.69
C ILE A 8 6.45 -21.01 -23.34
N SER A 9 6.57 -22.27 -22.90
CA SER A 9 6.09 -22.69 -21.57
C SER A 9 6.74 -21.91 -20.44
N GLY A 10 8.05 -21.69 -20.52
CA GLY A 10 8.79 -20.89 -19.53
C GLY A 10 8.35 -19.43 -19.50
N ILE A 11 8.12 -18.83 -20.65
CA ILE A 11 7.61 -17.44 -20.76
C ILE A 11 6.23 -17.33 -20.13
N ILE A 12 5.31 -18.24 -20.47
CA ILE A 12 3.95 -18.25 -19.91
C ILE A 12 4.00 -18.45 -18.40
N GLY A 13 4.81 -19.38 -17.90
CA GLY A 13 5.01 -19.61 -16.47
C GLY A 13 5.48 -18.36 -15.72
N GLY A 14 6.42 -17.63 -16.30
CA GLY A 14 6.91 -16.37 -15.74
C GLY A 14 5.85 -15.28 -15.69
N ILE A 15 5.07 -15.12 -16.76
CA ILE A 15 3.98 -14.15 -16.84
C ILE A 15 2.86 -14.48 -15.83
N LEU A 16 2.63 -15.77 -15.56
CA LEU A 16 1.59 -16.21 -14.62
C LEU A 16 2.03 -16.20 -13.16
N SER A 17 3.33 -16.11 -12.88
CA SER A 17 3.86 -16.14 -11.51
C SER A 17 3.23 -15.11 -10.54
N PRO A 18 2.85 -13.88 -10.96
CA PRO A 18 2.15 -12.93 -10.09
C PRO A 18 0.79 -13.43 -9.58
N LEU A 19 0.10 -14.33 -10.29
CA LEU A 19 -1.17 -14.92 -9.84
C LEU A 19 -0.96 -15.76 -8.57
N TYR A 20 0.13 -16.53 -8.51
CA TYR A 20 0.49 -17.32 -7.33
C TYR A 20 0.94 -16.44 -6.15
N ALA A 21 1.48 -15.26 -6.44
CA ALA A 21 1.96 -14.30 -5.44
C ALA A 21 0.89 -13.29 -4.98
N TYR A 22 -0.39 -13.44 -5.38
CA TYR A 22 -1.45 -12.47 -5.07
C TYR A 22 -1.51 -12.08 -3.59
N LYS A 23 -1.42 -13.05 -2.67
CA LYS A 23 -1.44 -12.79 -1.22
C LYS A 23 -0.23 -11.98 -0.74
N ILE A 24 0.95 -12.24 -1.29
CA ILE A 24 2.18 -11.50 -0.95
C ILE A 24 2.09 -10.07 -1.50
N LEU A 25 1.57 -9.89 -2.72
CA LEU A 25 1.32 -8.57 -3.32
C LEU A 25 0.33 -7.76 -2.47
N LEU A 26 -0.77 -8.39 -2.05
CA LEU A 26 -1.76 -7.76 -1.17
C LEU A 26 -1.15 -7.35 0.16
N LEU A 27 -0.42 -8.25 0.83
CA LEU A 27 0.25 -7.94 2.10
C LEU A 27 1.27 -6.83 1.94
N TYR A 28 2.03 -6.81 0.84
CA TYR A 28 3.00 -5.77 0.57
C TYR A 28 2.33 -4.40 0.37
N GLN A 29 1.18 -4.37 -0.31
CA GLN A 29 0.37 -3.16 -0.42
C GLN A 29 -0.15 -2.70 0.95
N LEU A 30 -0.71 -3.62 1.76
CA LEU A 30 -1.21 -3.32 3.11
C LEU A 30 -0.10 -2.89 4.08
N SER A 31 1.14 -3.33 3.85
CA SER A 31 2.34 -2.93 4.62
C SER A 31 2.93 -1.59 4.14
N GLY A 32 2.19 -0.82 3.34
CA GLY A 32 2.66 0.47 2.80
C GLY A 32 3.89 0.33 1.89
N TYR A 33 4.08 -0.85 1.27
CA TYR A 33 5.23 -1.18 0.41
C TYR A 33 6.59 -1.11 1.14
N ARG A 34 6.59 -1.39 2.44
CA ARG A 34 7.81 -1.47 3.27
C ARG A 34 8.15 -2.95 3.50
N ILE A 35 9.36 -3.36 3.11
CA ILE A 35 9.80 -4.78 3.23
C ILE A 35 9.86 -5.20 4.71
N LYS A 36 10.29 -4.32 5.62
CA LYS A 36 10.31 -4.59 7.06
C LYS A 36 8.91 -4.87 7.62
N GLU A 37 7.93 -4.05 7.24
CA GLU A 37 6.53 -4.23 7.63
C GLU A 37 5.92 -5.49 7.02
N LEU A 38 6.26 -5.81 5.75
CA LEU A 38 5.88 -7.07 5.12
C LEU A 38 6.42 -8.26 5.91
N ALA A 39 7.70 -8.24 6.28
CA ALA A 39 8.31 -9.32 7.07
C ALA A 39 7.62 -9.50 8.42
N THR A 40 7.26 -8.41 9.10
CA THR A 40 6.49 -8.43 10.36
C THR A 40 5.08 -8.98 10.13
N ALA A 41 4.40 -8.54 9.08
CA ALA A 41 3.07 -9.03 8.72
C ALA A 41 3.09 -10.54 8.38
N ILE A 42 4.13 -11.01 7.70
CA ILE A 42 4.34 -12.44 7.41
C ILE A 42 4.53 -13.23 8.71
N LYS A 43 5.34 -12.76 9.66
CA LYS A 43 5.55 -13.41 10.95
C LYS A 43 4.27 -13.52 11.81
N ARG A 44 3.39 -12.52 11.71
CA ARG A 44 2.10 -12.50 12.45
C ARG A 44 1.02 -13.40 11.82
N LYS A 45 1.17 -13.79 10.56
CA LYS A 45 0.23 -14.68 9.86
C LYS A 45 0.62 -16.14 10.08
N SER A 46 -0.38 -17.03 10.28
CA SER A 46 -0.10 -18.45 10.35
C SER A 46 0.48 -18.97 9.02
N ILE A 47 1.35 -19.97 9.09
CA ILE A 47 1.90 -20.67 7.92
C ILE A 47 0.77 -21.11 6.97
N ALA A 48 -0.37 -21.55 7.51
CA ALA A 48 -1.55 -21.93 6.73
C ALA A 48 -2.05 -20.81 5.80
N TYR A 49 -1.90 -19.53 6.16
CA TYR A 49 -2.28 -18.41 5.29
C TYR A 49 -1.49 -18.38 3.98
N PHE A 50 -0.24 -18.83 4.00
CA PHE A 50 0.66 -18.88 2.85
C PHE A 50 0.65 -20.24 2.14
N CYS A 51 0.35 -21.33 2.86
CA CYS A 51 0.41 -22.68 2.32
C CYS A 51 -0.63 -22.99 1.23
N LEU A 52 -1.75 -22.25 1.16
CA LEU A 52 -2.74 -22.46 0.11
C LEU A 52 -2.17 -22.14 -1.30
N SER A 53 -1.29 -21.14 -1.44
CA SER A 53 -0.66 -20.82 -2.71
C SER A 53 0.47 -21.78 -3.08
N PRO A 54 1.43 -22.09 -2.17
CA PRO A 54 2.44 -23.12 -2.40
C PRO A 54 1.84 -24.51 -2.64
N SER A 55 0.84 -24.92 -1.84
CA SER A 55 0.20 -26.23 -2.02
C SER A 55 -0.53 -26.36 -3.36
N ALA A 56 -1.23 -25.31 -3.81
CA ALA A 56 -1.86 -25.30 -5.13
C ALA A 56 -0.83 -25.43 -6.27
N ALA A 57 0.33 -24.76 -6.14
CA ALA A 57 1.40 -24.88 -7.12
C ALA A 57 2.08 -26.26 -7.06
N ILE A 58 2.23 -26.88 -5.88
CA ILE A 58 2.70 -28.26 -5.74
C ILE A 58 1.71 -29.23 -6.38
N VAL A 59 0.42 -29.09 -6.11
CA VAL A 59 -0.63 -29.91 -6.72
C VAL A 59 -0.63 -29.73 -8.24
N ALA A 60 -0.53 -28.49 -8.74
CA ALA A 60 -0.42 -28.23 -10.17
C ALA A 60 0.83 -28.87 -10.79
N PHE A 61 1.98 -28.79 -10.09
CA PHE A 61 3.22 -29.45 -10.54
C PHE A 61 3.06 -30.96 -10.60
N VAL A 62 2.55 -31.59 -9.54
CA VAL A 62 2.35 -33.04 -9.49
C VAL A 62 1.37 -33.48 -10.58
N ALA A 63 0.26 -32.75 -10.77
CA ALA A 63 -0.70 -33.01 -11.83
C ALA A 63 -0.08 -32.88 -13.22
N CYS A 64 0.69 -31.80 -13.47
CA CYS A 64 1.39 -31.60 -14.73
C CYS A 64 2.44 -32.68 -14.98
N ALA A 65 3.23 -33.04 -13.95
CA ALA A 65 4.26 -34.08 -14.05
C ALA A 65 3.66 -35.47 -14.30
N ALA A 66 2.51 -35.78 -13.67
CA ALA A 66 1.81 -37.06 -13.85
C ALA A 66 1.13 -37.17 -15.24
N ILE A 67 0.58 -36.08 -15.76
CA ILE A 67 -0.15 -36.08 -17.03
C ILE A 67 0.82 -35.90 -18.22
N TYR A 68 1.95 -35.21 -18.03
CA TYR A 68 2.93 -34.90 -19.07
C TYR A 68 3.37 -36.12 -19.92
N PRO A 69 3.67 -37.32 -19.35
CA PRO A 69 4.04 -38.48 -20.12
C PRO A 69 2.90 -39.04 -21.00
N PHE A 70 1.64 -38.82 -20.62
CA PHE A 70 0.47 -39.33 -21.33
C PHE A 70 -0.01 -38.42 -22.46
N CYS A 71 0.39 -37.15 -22.43
CA CYS A 71 0.03 -36.16 -23.47
C CYS A 71 1.02 -36.28 -24.66
N ARG A 72 0.91 -37.37 -25.46
CA ARG A 72 1.80 -37.67 -26.63
C ARG A 72 1.75 -36.62 -27.76
N GLY A 73 1.11 -35.53 -27.63
CA GLY A 73 1.01 -34.44 -28.63
C GLY A 73 0.62 -33.10 -28.02
N ASP A 74 -0.07 -33.11 -26.87
CA ASP A 74 -0.60 -31.92 -26.25
C ASP A 74 0.23 -31.47 -25.02
N ALA A 75 1.54 -31.39 -25.23
CA ALA A 75 2.45 -30.81 -24.21
C ALA A 75 2.01 -29.37 -23.80
N PHE A 76 1.22 -28.70 -24.64
CA PHE A 76 0.63 -27.39 -24.33
C PHE A 76 -0.39 -27.49 -23.21
N VAL A 77 -1.26 -28.52 -23.20
CA VAL A 77 -2.30 -28.68 -22.16
C VAL A 77 -1.64 -28.90 -20.79
N SER A 78 -0.68 -29.80 -20.69
CA SER A 78 -0.02 -30.12 -19.42
C SER A 78 0.96 -29.04 -18.97
N ALA A 79 1.64 -28.37 -19.89
CA ALA A 79 2.66 -27.38 -19.57
C ALA A 79 2.10 -25.95 -19.40
N VAL A 80 0.89 -25.67 -19.91
CA VAL A 80 0.32 -24.32 -19.90
C VAL A 80 -1.07 -24.27 -19.28
N ALA A 81 -1.99 -25.09 -19.77
CA ALA A 81 -3.41 -24.96 -19.39
C ALA A 81 -3.66 -25.30 -17.91
N LEU A 82 -3.06 -26.38 -17.38
CA LEU A 82 -3.22 -26.77 -15.97
C LEU A 82 -2.61 -25.77 -15.00
N PRO A 83 -1.35 -25.29 -15.15
CA PRO A 83 -0.79 -24.26 -14.29
C PRO A 83 -1.53 -22.92 -14.39
N LEU A 84 -2.03 -22.54 -15.58
CA LEU A 84 -2.86 -21.35 -15.73
C LEU A 84 -4.13 -21.48 -14.91
N ALA A 85 -4.86 -22.60 -15.05
CA ALA A 85 -6.08 -22.84 -14.27
C ALA A 85 -5.82 -22.84 -12.77
N ALA A 86 -4.73 -23.47 -12.31
CA ALA A 86 -4.32 -23.47 -10.91
C ALA A 86 -3.96 -22.06 -10.42
N GLY A 87 -3.20 -21.28 -11.21
CA GLY A 87 -2.85 -19.89 -10.88
C GLY A 87 -4.08 -18.98 -10.76
N ILE A 88 -5.02 -19.10 -11.70
CA ILE A 88 -6.30 -18.39 -11.66
C ILE A 88 -7.10 -18.81 -10.42
N ALA A 89 -7.22 -20.08 -10.12
CA ALA A 89 -7.93 -20.58 -8.95
C ALA A 89 -7.32 -20.05 -7.65
N VAL A 90 -5.98 -20.02 -7.53
CA VAL A 90 -5.28 -19.44 -6.38
C VAL A 90 -5.56 -17.95 -6.25
N ALA A 91 -5.47 -17.18 -7.33
CA ALA A 91 -5.71 -15.74 -7.32
C ALA A 91 -7.17 -15.41 -6.98
N VAL A 92 -8.13 -16.13 -7.57
CA VAL A 92 -9.57 -15.97 -7.30
C VAL A 92 -9.89 -16.30 -5.85
N ASN A 93 -9.43 -17.44 -5.34
CA ASN A 93 -9.64 -17.81 -3.93
C ASN A 93 -9.01 -16.78 -2.97
N ALA A 94 -7.80 -16.33 -3.26
CA ALA A 94 -7.14 -15.29 -2.47
C ALA A 94 -7.88 -13.95 -2.50
N HIS A 95 -8.43 -13.58 -3.66
CA HIS A 95 -9.25 -12.38 -3.81
C HIS A 95 -10.59 -12.48 -3.08
N LEU A 96 -11.28 -13.61 -3.18
CA LEU A 96 -12.58 -13.83 -2.52
C LEU A 96 -12.45 -13.91 -1.00
N SER A 97 -11.38 -14.53 -0.49
CA SER A 97 -11.13 -14.69 0.95
C SER A 97 -10.55 -13.44 1.62
N ALA A 98 -10.10 -12.45 0.88
CA ALA A 98 -9.50 -11.24 1.41
C ALA A 98 -10.56 -10.25 1.90
N LYS A 99 -10.47 -9.80 3.16
CA LYS A 99 -11.30 -8.71 3.70
C LYS A 99 -11.06 -7.39 2.96
N VAL A 100 -9.81 -7.12 2.61
CA VAL A 100 -9.40 -5.96 1.79
C VAL A 100 -8.87 -6.50 0.47
N LYS A 101 -9.33 -5.95 -0.64
CA LYS A 101 -8.96 -6.37 -1.99
C LYS A 101 -7.66 -5.69 -2.44
N LEU A 102 -6.88 -6.38 -3.30
CA LEU A 102 -5.71 -5.77 -3.94
C LEU A 102 -6.18 -4.66 -4.88
N ALA A 103 -5.73 -3.44 -4.63
CA ALA A 103 -5.97 -2.31 -5.52
C ALA A 103 -4.88 -2.26 -6.61
N PHE A 104 -5.30 -2.33 -7.88
CA PHE A 104 -4.39 -2.29 -9.03
C PHE A 104 -3.91 -0.88 -9.35
N THR A 105 -3.25 -0.25 -8.37
CA THR A 105 -2.63 1.06 -8.55
C THR A 105 -1.50 1.01 -9.58
N ALA A 106 -1.10 2.17 -10.13
CA ALA A 106 0.01 2.25 -11.08
C ALA A 106 1.32 1.66 -10.50
N ARG A 107 1.54 1.79 -9.18
CA ARG A 107 2.66 1.17 -8.46
C ARG A 107 2.60 -0.36 -8.50
N VAL A 108 1.44 -0.94 -8.18
CA VAL A 108 1.22 -2.40 -8.22
C VAL A 108 1.39 -2.93 -9.65
N LYS A 109 0.84 -2.24 -10.65
CA LYS A 109 0.99 -2.64 -12.05
C LYS A 109 2.47 -2.71 -12.48
N ARG A 110 3.27 -1.68 -12.15
CA ARG A 110 4.71 -1.67 -12.43
C ARG A 110 5.45 -2.79 -11.71
N LEU A 111 5.13 -3.02 -10.43
CA LEU A 111 5.71 -4.13 -9.66
C LEU A 111 5.39 -5.49 -10.31
N ILE A 112 4.14 -5.72 -10.73
CA ILE A 112 3.72 -6.94 -11.40
C ILE A 112 4.50 -7.15 -12.72
N VAL A 113 4.70 -6.11 -13.52
CA VAL A 113 5.46 -6.20 -14.77
C VAL A 113 6.90 -6.58 -14.49
N VAL A 114 7.59 -5.89 -13.58
CA VAL A 114 8.98 -6.20 -13.22
C VAL A 114 9.08 -7.61 -12.63
N PHE A 115 8.13 -7.98 -11.79
CA PHE A 115 8.06 -9.32 -11.21
C PHE A 115 7.90 -10.40 -12.29
N ALA A 116 6.96 -10.22 -13.24
CA ALA A 116 6.75 -11.15 -14.34
C ALA A 116 8.02 -11.29 -15.23
N LEU A 117 8.71 -10.17 -15.51
CA LEU A 117 9.97 -10.20 -16.29
C LEU A 117 11.06 -11.00 -15.57
N ILE A 118 11.29 -10.76 -14.29
CA ILE A 118 12.29 -11.49 -13.51
C ILE A 118 11.90 -12.97 -13.39
N SER A 119 10.62 -13.26 -13.15
CA SER A 119 10.15 -14.65 -13.11
C SER A 119 10.35 -15.35 -14.43
N THR A 120 10.07 -14.69 -15.56
CA THR A 120 10.29 -15.25 -16.89
C THR A 120 11.77 -15.60 -17.11
N LEU A 121 12.68 -14.72 -16.69
CA LEU A 121 14.12 -14.96 -16.78
C LEU A 121 14.55 -16.22 -15.99
N LEU A 122 13.88 -16.51 -14.88
CA LEU A 122 14.15 -17.67 -14.04
C LEU A 122 13.45 -18.95 -14.55
N THR A 123 12.23 -18.82 -15.09
CA THR A 123 11.43 -19.98 -15.51
C THR A 123 11.80 -20.53 -16.87
N VAL A 124 12.30 -19.73 -17.81
CA VAL A 124 12.69 -20.18 -19.15
C VAL A 124 13.79 -21.26 -19.11
N PRO A 125 14.90 -21.10 -18.37
CA PRO A 125 15.90 -22.15 -18.25
C PRO A 125 15.35 -23.44 -17.61
N LEU A 126 14.49 -23.32 -16.59
CA LEU A 126 13.88 -24.48 -15.93
C LEU A 126 12.96 -25.26 -16.88
N ALA A 127 12.15 -24.55 -17.66
CA ALA A 127 11.27 -25.17 -18.65
C ALA A 127 12.04 -25.80 -19.80
N ALA A 128 13.24 -25.31 -20.14
CA ALA A 128 14.11 -25.90 -21.16
C ALA A 128 14.57 -27.29 -20.74
N VAL A 129 14.82 -27.53 -19.44
CA VAL A 129 15.20 -28.85 -18.89
C VAL A 129 13.99 -29.77 -18.84
N TYR A 130 12.95 -29.39 -18.13
CA TYR A 130 11.72 -30.14 -17.97
C TYR A 130 10.52 -29.19 -17.85
N PRO A 131 9.60 -29.13 -18.83
CA PRO A 131 8.52 -28.13 -18.86
C PRO A 131 7.67 -28.02 -17.60
N PRO A 132 7.30 -29.09 -16.90
CA PRO A 132 6.56 -28.97 -15.63
C PRO A 132 7.30 -28.25 -14.50
N LEU A 133 8.63 -28.08 -14.56
CA LEU A 133 9.41 -27.39 -13.53
C LEU A 133 9.01 -25.91 -13.37
N PHE A 134 8.40 -25.28 -14.36
CA PHE A 134 7.95 -23.90 -14.20
C PHE A 134 6.84 -23.76 -13.13
N ALA A 135 6.05 -24.79 -12.88
CA ALA A 135 5.05 -24.77 -11.80
C ALA A 135 5.72 -24.69 -10.42
N LEU A 136 6.89 -25.33 -10.24
CA LEU A 136 7.71 -25.15 -9.02
C LEU A 136 8.36 -23.78 -8.96
N ALA A 137 8.69 -23.19 -10.11
CA ALA A 137 9.27 -21.85 -10.17
C ALA A 137 8.33 -20.76 -9.65
N ALA A 138 7.02 -21.01 -9.60
CA ALA A 138 6.07 -20.11 -8.97
C ALA A 138 6.22 -20.06 -7.44
N ILE A 139 6.76 -21.09 -6.80
CA ILE A 139 6.88 -21.19 -5.33
C ILE A 139 8.19 -20.58 -4.84
N PHE A 140 9.33 -21.06 -5.29
CA PHE A 140 10.65 -20.64 -4.79
C PHE A 140 11.26 -19.45 -5.54
N PRO A 141 11.43 -19.51 -6.87
CA PRO A 141 11.90 -18.34 -7.63
C PRO A 141 10.89 -17.21 -7.62
N GLY A 142 9.56 -17.48 -7.49
CA GLY A 142 8.54 -16.45 -7.37
C GLY A 142 8.72 -15.56 -6.14
N ALA A 143 9.05 -16.13 -4.99
CA ALA A 143 9.36 -15.35 -3.80
C ALA A 143 10.64 -14.51 -3.99
N ILE A 144 11.69 -15.10 -4.56
CA ILE A 144 12.95 -14.40 -4.85
C ILE A 144 12.71 -13.32 -5.91
N ALA A 145 12.02 -13.65 -7.01
CA ALA A 145 11.69 -12.70 -8.07
C ALA A 145 10.86 -11.52 -7.54
N PHE A 146 9.91 -11.78 -6.63
CA PHE A 146 9.14 -10.74 -5.95
C PHE A 146 10.03 -9.82 -5.11
N LEU A 147 10.94 -10.38 -4.29
CA LEU A 147 11.86 -9.59 -3.47
C LEU A 147 12.79 -8.72 -4.33
N ILE A 148 13.32 -9.28 -5.42
CA ILE A 148 14.16 -8.55 -6.38
C ILE A 148 13.32 -7.44 -7.05
N ALA A 149 12.11 -7.74 -7.52
CA ALA A 149 11.23 -6.76 -8.14
C ALA A 149 10.87 -5.63 -7.16
N ALA A 150 10.57 -5.97 -5.91
CA ALA A 150 10.30 -4.98 -4.85
C ALA A 150 11.54 -4.13 -4.54
N ALA A 151 12.73 -4.73 -4.50
CA ALA A 151 14.00 -4.01 -4.28
C ALA A 151 14.33 -3.04 -5.43
N ILE A 152 14.07 -3.43 -6.67
CA ILE A 152 14.28 -2.58 -7.86
C ILE A 152 13.25 -1.46 -7.94
N THR A 153 11.96 -1.77 -7.73
CA THR A 153 10.89 -0.78 -7.91
C THR A 153 10.76 0.18 -6.74
N SER A 154 11.03 -0.27 -5.51
CA SER A 154 10.85 0.54 -4.30
C SER A 154 11.63 1.88 -4.31
N PRO A 155 12.93 1.94 -4.63
CA PRO A 155 13.66 3.21 -4.64
C PRO A 155 13.15 4.17 -5.71
N ILE A 156 12.72 3.66 -6.87
CA ILE A 156 12.15 4.46 -7.95
C ILE A 156 10.83 5.08 -7.51
N GLU A 157 9.94 4.26 -6.95
CA GLU A 157 8.64 4.71 -6.44
C GLU A 157 8.78 5.69 -5.27
N ASN A 158 9.69 5.43 -4.34
CA ASN A 158 9.94 6.32 -3.22
C ASN A 158 10.47 7.70 -3.66
N ARG A 159 11.35 7.74 -4.68
CA ARG A 159 11.83 9.00 -5.26
C ARG A 159 10.69 9.76 -5.95
N ARG A 160 9.83 9.06 -6.68
CA ARG A 160 8.65 9.67 -7.34
C ARG A 160 7.67 10.22 -6.30
N ASN A 161 7.35 9.42 -5.27
CA ASN A 161 6.46 9.83 -4.20
C ASN A 161 7.03 11.05 -3.47
N LYS A 162 8.34 11.02 -3.13
CA LYS A 162 8.99 12.15 -2.48
C LYS A 162 8.90 13.42 -3.33
N ARG A 163 9.22 13.34 -4.63
CA ARG A 163 9.10 14.50 -5.54
C ARG A 163 7.67 15.03 -5.62
N PHE A 164 6.69 14.15 -5.59
CA PHE A 164 5.27 14.54 -5.66
C PHE A 164 4.83 15.21 -4.36
N VAL A 165 5.26 14.71 -3.20
CA VAL A 165 5.01 15.34 -1.90
C VAL A 165 5.72 16.70 -1.81
N GLU A 166 6.98 16.80 -2.23
CA GLU A 166 7.72 18.07 -2.26
C GLU A 166 7.06 19.11 -3.19
N TRP A 167 6.54 18.67 -4.34
CA TRP A 167 5.75 19.53 -5.20
C TRP A 167 4.50 20.07 -4.48
N SER A 168 3.74 19.21 -3.80
CA SER A 168 2.53 19.64 -3.06
C SER A 168 2.86 20.59 -1.91
N LYS A 169 3.99 20.37 -1.23
CA LYS A 169 4.51 21.28 -0.21
C LYS A 169 4.82 22.66 -0.79
N ALA A 170 5.47 22.72 -1.96
CA ALA A 170 5.77 23.98 -2.64
C ALA A 170 4.48 24.73 -3.01
N VAL A 171 3.49 24.02 -3.59
CA VAL A 171 2.18 24.61 -3.92
C VAL A 171 1.50 25.22 -2.70
N LEU A 172 1.49 24.51 -1.57
CA LEU A 172 0.88 25.00 -0.32
C LEU A 172 1.68 26.14 0.31
N ALA A 173 3.01 26.15 0.15
CA ALA A 173 3.88 27.23 0.66
C ALA A 173 3.69 28.54 -0.08
N GLU A 174 3.46 28.49 -1.41
CA GLU A 174 3.22 29.67 -2.24
C GLU A 174 1.87 30.34 -1.95
N ARG A 175 0.94 29.63 -1.31
CA ARG A 175 -0.43 30.11 -1.00
C ARG A 175 -0.51 30.72 0.39
N SER A 176 0.04 31.92 0.55
CA SER A 176 0.07 32.65 1.83
C SER A 176 -1.32 33.07 2.34
N GLY A 177 -2.28 33.31 1.43
CA GLY A 177 -3.66 33.66 1.80
C GLY A 177 -4.55 32.45 2.16
N LEU A 178 -4.07 31.21 1.92
CA LEU A 178 -4.84 30.01 2.21
C LEU A 178 -4.79 29.69 3.71
N ILE A 179 -5.93 29.69 4.40
CA ILE A 179 -6.03 29.25 5.78
C ILE A 179 -5.91 27.74 5.84
N LYS A 180 -4.90 27.23 6.51
CA LYS A 180 -4.60 25.78 6.57
C LYS A 180 -4.92 25.24 7.95
N ILE A 181 -5.89 24.31 8.02
CA ILE A 181 -6.38 23.70 9.24
C ILE A 181 -5.94 22.25 9.29
N GLY A 182 -5.14 21.89 10.30
CA GLY A 182 -4.77 20.50 10.58
C GLY A 182 -5.70 19.88 11.61
N ILE A 183 -6.19 18.67 11.34
CA ILE A 183 -7.07 17.93 12.28
C ILE A 183 -6.43 16.60 12.63
N THR A 184 -6.13 16.37 13.92
CA THR A 184 -5.62 15.10 14.42
C THR A 184 -6.45 14.57 15.59
N GLY A 185 -6.17 13.34 15.99
CA GLY A 185 -6.80 12.65 17.12
C GLY A 185 -6.84 11.14 16.95
N SER A 186 -7.17 10.42 17.99
CA SER A 186 -7.40 8.96 17.93
C SER A 186 -8.76 8.64 17.31
N TYR A 187 -9.80 9.41 17.65
CA TYR A 187 -11.18 9.24 17.18
C TYR A 187 -11.75 10.56 16.69
N GLY A 188 -12.77 10.50 15.81
CA GLY A 188 -13.56 11.65 15.42
C GLY A 188 -12.94 12.60 14.39
N LYS A 189 -11.72 12.36 13.90
CA LYS A 189 -11.05 13.21 12.91
C LYS A 189 -11.88 13.47 11.66
N THR A 190 -12.33 12.41 10.99
CA THR A 190 -13.10 12.50 9.74
C THR A 190 -14.46 13.17 9.97
N THR A 191 -15.10 12.89 11.11
CA THR A 191 -16.37 13.54 11.49
C THR A 191 -16.15 15.04 11.69
N ALA A 192 -15.14 15.42 12.48
CA ALA A 192 -14.80 16.83 12.72
C ALA A 192 -14.42 17.54 11.42
N LYS A 193 -13.61 16.91 10.56
CA LYS A 193 -13.28 17.44 9.24
C LYS A 193 -14.53 17.73 8.42
N ASN A 194 -15.43 16.74 8.28
CA ASN A 194 -16.62 16.87 7.45
C ASN A 194 -17.58 17.95 7.99
N LEU A 195 -17.77 18.00 9.31
CA LEU A 195 -18.60 19.04 9.93
C LEU A 195 -17.99 20.42 9.73
N LEU A 196 -16.70 20.58 10.03
CA LEU A 196 -15.99 21.85 9.87
C LEU A 196 -16.04 22.33 8.42
N THR A 197 -15.79 21.44 7.47
CA THR A 197 -15.87 21.75 6.04
C THR A 197 -17.29 22.20 5.66
N ALA A 198 -18.33 21.50 6.11
CA ALA A 198 -19.71 21.86 5.82
C ALA A 198 -20.11 23.24 6.39
N PHE A 199 -19.58 23.64 7.55
CA PHE A 199 -19.80 24.97 8.11
C PHE A 199 -19.03 26.05 7.36
N LEU A 200 -17.74 25.82 7.10
CA LEU A 200 -16.87 26.79 6.42
C LEU A 200 -17.32 27.04 4.98
N SER A 201 -17.77 26.00 4.27
CA SER A 201 -18.22 26.11 2.88
C SER A 201 -19.48 26.98 2.68
N LYS A 202 -20.07 27.51 3.76
CA LYS A 202 -21.16 28.49 3.66
C LYS A 202 -20.68 29.91 3.34
N GLU A 203 -19.42 30.21 3.70
CA GLU A 203 -18.85 31.56 3.57
C GLU A 203 -17.52 31.58 2.84
N TYR A 204 -16.80 30.43 2.79
CA TYR A 204 -15.46 30.30 2.21
C TYR A 204 -15.41 29.20 1.16
N SER A 205 -14.62 29.42 0.10
CA SER A 205 -14.24 28.30 -0.76
C SER A 205 -13.32 27.37 0.00
N THR A 206 -13.79 26.13 0.24
CA THR A 206 -13.13 25.20 1.18
C THR A 206 -12.81 23.88 0.53
N CYS A 207 -11.52 23.57 0.43
CA CYS A 207 -11.01 22.27 0.07
C CYS A 207 -10.73 21.43 1.33
N ALA A 208 -11.07 20.15 1.32
CA ALA A 208 -10.76 19.24 2.42
C ALA A 208 -10.19 17.91 1.88
N THR A 209 -9.33 17.26 2.67
CA THR A 209 -8.84 15.93 2.30
C THR A 209 -10.00 14.94 2.16
N PRO A 210 -10.14 14.23 0.99
CA PRO A 210 -11.21 13.27 0.78
C PRO A 210 -11.08 12.08 1.73
N GLU A 211 -12.19 11.49 2.11
CA GLU A 211 -12.25 10.26 2.93
C GLU A 211 -11.19 10.21 4.04
N ASN A 212 -10.26 9.26 3.95
CA ASN A 212 -9.15 9.02 4.87
C ASN A 212 -7.78 9.38 4.27
N TYR A 213 -7.70 10.39 3.38
CA TYR A 213 -6.45 10.89 2.77
C TYR A 213 -5.64 11.68 3.81
N ASN A 214 -5.16 10.98 4.84
CA ASN A 214 -4.50 11.53 6.02
C ASN A 214 -3.00 11.16 6.11
N THR A 215 -2.37 10.90 4.96
CA THR A 215 -0.95 10.58 4.80
C THR A 215 -0.28 11.59 3.86
N PRO A 216 1.08 11.71 3.83
CA PRO A 216 1.78 12.60 2.91
C PRO A 216 1.32 12.48 1.46
N MET A 217 1.13 11.25 0.98
CA MET A 217 0.64 10.99 -0.37
C MET A 217 -0.83 11.39 -0.53
N GLY A 218 -1.67 11.16 0.50
CA GLY A 218 -3.08 11.56 0.50
C GLY A 218 -3.22 13.08 0.40
N ILE A 219 -2.43 13.84 1.16
CA ILE A 219 -2.36 15.31 1.07
C ILE A 219 -1.93 15.75 -0.33
N ALA A 220 -0.86 15.15 -0.88
CA ALA A 220 -0.35 15.51 -2.20
C ALA A 220 -1.38 15.23 -3.33
N LEU A 221 -2.15 14.14 -3.22
CA LEU A 221 -3.24 13.85 -4.14
C LEU A 221 -4.38 14.87 -4.01
N THR A 222 -4.75 15.25 -2.79
CA THR A 222 -5.77 16.29 -2.56
C THR A 222 -5.35 17.62 -3.17
N VAL A 223 -4.10 18.03 -2.97
CA VAL A 223 -3.56 19.27 -3.54
C VAL A 223 -3.60 19.27 -5.07
N ARG A 224 -3.37 18.10 -5.70
CA ARG A 224 -3.41 17.99 -7.16
C ARG A 224 -4.82 17.95 -7.73
N ASP A 225 -5.71 17.20 -7.08
CA ASP A 225 -6.98 16.78 -7.69
C ASP A 225 -8.17 17.63 -7.21
N GLU A 226 -8.09 18.21 -6.00
CA GLU A 226 -9.22 18.86 -5.34
C GLU A 226 -8.98 20.35 -5.03
N LEU A 227 -7.71 20.77 -4.76
CA LEU A 227 -7.43 22.13 -4.35
C LEU A 227 -7.50 23.09 -5.53
N LEU A 228 -8.44 24.03 -5.50
CA LEU A 228 -8.64 25.04 -6.52
C LEU A 228 -7.80 26.31 -6.25
N PRO A 229 -7.47 27.10 -7.28
CA PRO A 229 -6.68 28.32 -7.11
C PRO A 229 -7.34 29.38 -6.21
N ASP A 230 -8.66 29.42 -6.15
CA ASP A 230 -9.51 30.37 -5.43
C ASP A 230 -10.03 29.83 -4.10
N ASP A 231 -9.55 28.66 -3.64
CA ASP A 231 -9.88 28.17 -2.30
C ASP A 231 -9.29 29.10 -1.23
N ASP A 232 -10.13 29.43 -0.23
CA ASP A 232 -9.78 30.25 0.93
C ASP A 232 -9.27 29.39 2.11
N VAL A 233 -9.77 28.16 2.21
CA VAL A 233 -9.48 27.26 3.35
C VAL A 233 -9.13 25.86 2.87
N PHE A 234 -8.06 25.29 3.46
CA PHE A 234 -7.66 23.92 3.27
C PHE A 234 -7.73 23.14 4.59
N VAL A 235 -8.61 22.14 4.67
CA VAL A 235 -8.82 21.31 5.86
C VAL A 235 -8.15 19.96 5.66
N ALA A 236 -7.07 19.71 6.38
CA ALA A 236 -6.25 18.50 6.26
C ALA A 236 -6.47 17.55 7.45
N GLU A 237 -7.01 16.35 7.20
CA GLU A 237 -6.98 15.27 8.18
C GLU A 237 -5.57 14.70 8.28
N MET A 238 -5.03 14.60 9.52
CA MET A 238 -3.67 14.15 9.80
C MET A 238 -3.67 12.85 10.61
N GLY A 239 -3.29 11.76 9.96
CA GLY A 239 -3.19 10.44 10.57
C GLY A 239 -1.76 10.13 11.02
N ALA A 240 -1.61 9.35 12.10
CA ALA A 240 -0.32 8.85 12.53
C ALA A 240 -0.41 7.40 12.98
N ARG A 241 0.66 6.64 12.72
CA ARG A 241 0.91 5.30 13.23
C ARG A 241 2.20 5.22 14.03
N TYR A 242 3.13 6.16 13.79
CA TYR A 242 4.45 6.23 14.43
C TYR A 242 4.72 7.66 14.90
N PRO A 243 5.59 7.85 15.91
CA PRO A 243 6.13 9.16 16.26
C PRO A 243 6.79 9.84 15.04
N GLY A 244 6.53 11.13 14.85
CA GLY A 244 7.02 11.92 13.72
C GLY A 244 6.08 11.97 12.51
N ASP A 245 5.06 11.10 12.43
CA ASP A 245 4.12 11.07 11.28
C ASP A 245 3.32 12.38 11.16
N ILE A 246 2.89 12.98 12.30
CA ILE A 246 2.16 14.26 12.27
C ILE A 246 3.09 15.40 11.91
N ARG A 247 4.33 15.38 12.40
CA ARG A 247 5.35 16.39 12.05
C ARG A 247 5.60 16.41 10.54
N GLU A 248 5.77 15.23 9.92
CA GLU A 248 5.93 15.13 8.46
C GLU A 248 4.74 15.76 7.71
N LEU A 249 3.51 15.55 8.18
CA LEU A 249 2.31 16.17 7.59
C LEU A 249 2.26 17.68 7.82
N CYS A 250 2.68 18.16 8.99
CA CYS A 250 2.77 19.59 9.28
C CYS A 250 3.81 20.31 8.43
N GLU A 251 4.95 19.66 8.13
CA GLU A 251 5.95 20.21 7.21
C GLU A 251 5.43 20.39 5.78
N ILE A 252 4.42 19.61 5.38
CA ILE A 252 3.79 19.69 4.06
C ILE A 252 2.68 20.73 4.06
N VAL A 253 1.78 20.67 5.03
CA VAL A 253 0.57 21.50 5.10
C VAL A 253 0.88 22.89 5.64
N MET A 254 1.79 23.02 6.61
CA MET A 254 2.09 24.25 7.35
C MET A 254 0.80 24.87 7.94
N PRO A 255 0.11 24.15 8.87
CA PRO A 255 -1.17 24.60 9.39
C PRO A 255 -1.01 25.87 10.23
N SER A 256 -1.98 26.79 10.14
CA SER A 256 -2.12 27.93 11.03
C SER A 256 -3.15 27.67 12.15
N ILE A 257 -3.99 26.64 11.98
CA ILE A 257 -4.98 26.22 12.97
C ILE A 257 -4.85 24.71 13.19
N ALA A 258 -4.80 24.30 14.45
CA ALA A 258 -4.79 22.89 14.88
C ALA A 258 -6.10 22.53 15.58
N VAL A 259 -6.64 21.35 15.24
CA VAL A 259 -7.79 20.76 15.94
C VAL A 259 -7.40 19.38 16.46
N VAL A 260 -7.50 19.17 17.77
CA VAL A 260 -7.24 17.87 18.42
C VAL A 260 -8.57 17.31 18.92
N THR A 261 -9.11 16.30 18.25
CA THR A 261 -10.46 15.81 18.50
C THR A 261 -10.58 14.93 19.75
N ALA A 262 -9.71 13.95 19.89
CA ALA A 262 -9.63 13.10 21.08
C ALA A 262 -8.31 12.35 21.12
N ILE A 263 -7.83 12.05 22.30
CA ILE A 263 -6.67 11.20 22.56
C ILE A 263 -7.18 9.95 23.28
N GLY A 264 -6.94 8.79 22.72
CA GLY A 264 -7.31 7.49 23.24
C GLY A 264 -6.24 6.46 22.90
N THR A 265 -6.48 5.19 23.22
CA THR A 265 -5.50 4.10 23.16
C THR A 265 -5.32 3.45 21.77
N GLN A 266 -5.81 4.08 20.68
CA GLN A 266 -5.64 3.54 19.33
C GLN A 266 -4.17 3.43 18.93
N HIS A 267 -3.82 2.31 18.27
CA HIS A 267 -2.47 2.07 17.76
C HIS A 267 -1.35 2.05 18.83
N LEU A 268 -1.69 1.77 20.09
CA LEU A 268 -0.72 1.71 21.18
C LEU A 268 0.45 0.74 20.88
N GLU A 269 0.17 -0.36 20.17
CA GLU A 269 1.20 -1.33 19.72
C GLU A 269 2.29 -0.69 18.84
N THR A 270 1.94 0.32 18.05
CA THR A 270 2.89 0.98 17.13
C THR A 270 3.56 2.20 17.75
N PHE A 271 2.89 2.87 18.68
CA PHE A 271 3.47 3.98 19.44
C PHE A 271 4.33 3.52 20.62
N GLY A 272 4.09 2.30 21.14
CA GLY A 272 4.84 1.71 22.25
C GLY A 272 4.43 2.22 23.63
N SER A 273 3.91 3.44 23.75
CA SER A 273 3.40 4.04 25.00
C SER A 273 2.31 5.08 24.73
N GLU A 274 1.49 5.38 25.76
CA GLU A 274 0.52 6.47 25.71
C GLU A 274 1.21 7.84 25.58
N GLU A 275 2.35 8.00 26.22
CA GLU A 275 3.15 9.22 26.15
C GLU A 275 3.61 9.49 24.70
N ASN A 276 4.15 8.51 24.01
CA ASN A 276 4.52 8.64 22.60
C ASN A 276 3.32 8.97 21.70
N LEU A 277 2.16 8.40 21.99
CA LEU A 277 0.94 8.70 21.26
C LEU A 277 0.51 10.16 21.49
N MET A 278 0.52 10.62 22.75
CA MET A 278 0.23 12.01 23.11
C MET A 278 1.22 12.97 22.46
N ASN A 279 2.52 12.72 22.60
CA ASN A 279 3.57 13.53 22.00
C ASN A 279 3.45 13.59 20.47
N THR A 280 3.06 12.49 19.81
CA THR A 280 2.81 12.51 18.37
C THR A 280 1.63 13.40 18.00
N LYS A 281 0.55 13.44 18.79
CA LYS A 281 -0.58 14.35 18.52
C LYS A 281 -0.21 15.81 18.81
N LYS A 282 0.63 16.02 19.81
CA LYS A 282 1.19 17.34 20.16
C LYS A 282 2.02 17.94 19.04
N GLU A 283 2.66 17.11 18.19
CA GLU A 283 3.42 17.57 17.02
C GLU A 283 2.64 18.55 16.12
N LEU A 284 1.28 18.41 16.04
CA LEU A 284 0.46 19.33 15.30
C LEU A 284 0.41 20.72 15.96
N VAL A 285 0.33 20.76 17.27
CA VAL A 285 0.28 22.01 18.04
C VAL A 285 1.65 22.69 18.05
N ASP A 286 2.71 21.88 18.22
CA ASP A 286 4.11 22.37 18.23
C ASP A 286 4.55 22.90 16.85
N ALA A 287 3.85 22.58 15.78
CA ALA A 287 4.14 23.03 14.42
C ALA A 287 3.41 24.32 14.03
N LEU A 288 2.53 24.86 14.89
CA LEU A 288 1.83 26.10 14.63
C LEU A 288 2.79 27.29 14.66
N PRO A 289 2.56 28.34 13.84
CA PRO A 289 3.25 29.61 14.00
C PRO A 289 2.83 30.31 15.30
N ASP A 290 3.58 31.33 15.72
CA ASP A 290 3.34 32.07 16.98
C ASP A 290 1.95 32.70 17.06
N ASP A 291 1.37 33.07 15.92
CA ASP A 291 0.02 33.62 15.78
C ASP A 291 -1.04 32.54 15.47
N GLY A 292 -0.67 31.27 15.51
CA GLY A 292 -1.54 30.14 15.24
C GLY A 292 -2.52 29.85 16.38
N ALA A 293 -3.59 29.13 16.07
CA ALA A 293 -4.62 28.75 17.02
C ALA A 293 -4.73 27.22 17.21
N ALA A 294 -4.77 26.75 18.46
CA ALA A 294 -5.00 25.36 18.79
C ALA A 294 -6.35 25.17 19.49
N ILE A 295 -7.14 24.24 18.97
CA ILE A 295 -8.49 23.90 19.47
C ILE A 295 -8.45 22.48 20.01
N PHE A 296 -8.79 22.30 21.28
CA PHE A 296 -8.82 21.01 21.97
C PHE A 296 -10.25 20.64 22.39
N ASN A 297 -10.55 19.35 22.33
CA ASN A 297 -11.78 18.82 22.89
C ASN A 297 -11.73 18.83 24.42
N GLY A 298 -12.46 19.75 25.04
CA GLY A 298 -12.54 19.91 26.50
C GLY A 298 -13.21 18.75 27.24
N ASP A 299 -13.91 17.86 26.56
CA ASP A 299 -14.54 16.67 27.17
C ASP A 299 -13.61 15.45 27.19
N ASN A 300 -12.44 15.55 26.56
CA ASN A 300 -11.47 14.45 26.50
C ASN A 300 -10.28 14.70 27.42
N ASP A 301 -10.06 13.82 28.40
CA ASP A 301 -9.00 13.98 29.40
C ASP A 301 -7.59 13.96 28.79
N GLY A 302 -7.38 13.21 27.69
CA GLY A 302 -6.12 13.22 26.96
C GLY A 302 -5.85 14.57 26.30
N CYS A 303 -6.89 15.25 25.76
CA CYS A 303 -6.77 16.60 25.22
C CYS A 303 -6.51 17.63 26.32
N LYS A 304 -7.16 17.52 27.49
CA LYS A 304 -6.90 18.40 28.64
C LYS A 304 -5.47 18.36 29.12
N LYS A 305 -4.79 17.19 29.01
CA LYS A 305 -3.39 17.04 29.39
C LYS A 305 -2.41 17.67 28.39
N LEU A 306 -2.85 17.88 27.16
CA LEU A 306 -2.05 18.53 26.12
C LEU A 306 -2.18 20.06 26.14
N TYR A 307 -3.32 20.56 26.64
CA TYR A 307 -3.59 21.98 26.82
C TYR A 307 -2.75 22.53 27.99
#